data_95647b0759417f7019127ee22893cb8f
#
_entry.id   95647b0759417f7019127ee22893cb8f
#
_cell.length_a   1.000
_cell.length_b   1.000
_cell.length_c   1.000
_cell.angle_alpha   90.00
_cell.angle_beta   90.00
_cell.angle_gamma   90.00
#
_symmetry.space_group_name_H-M   'P 1'
#
loop_
_entity.id
_entity.type
_entity.pdbx_description
1 polymer ?
#
loop_
_entity_poly.entity_id
_entity_poly.type
_entity_poly.pdbx_seq_one_letter_code
_entity_poly.pdbx_strand_id
1 'polypeptide(L)'
;LQGNQLASGNRTASLRDSIVVLESNMGQTVLHGLLESGASPAGPRRREDVPMADAVRGLKDMLFSRWREQGCEDFSDSQKFMRSIDHVLPFYPLEEADIVELFFKKLKGYEDASGGRVVCDDQCRDVVVPFLVDKVEFDGRFPLEGGKEVNTVSTGYLSRAFRRFLEEEADGATDERRGWRVDAERVAVLIEDRRVG
;
A
#
# COMPACT_ATOMS: atom_id res chain seq x y z
N LEU A 1 6.13 -29.86 -0.78
CA LEU A 1 6.02 -30.11 -2.22
C LEU A 1 6.88 -31.33 -2.59
N GLN A 2 6.39 -32.53 -2.41
CA GLN A 2 7.04 -33.72 -2.93
C GLN A 2 6.60 -33.91 -4.38
N GLY A 3 7.55 -33.84 -5.32
CA GLY A 3 7.36 -34.28 -6.69
C GLY A 3 6.49 -33.38 -7.58
N ASN A 4 6.59 -32.06 -7.51
CA ASN A 4 5.90 -31.13 -8.42
C ASN A 4 4.37 -31.37 -8.55
N GLN A 5 3.71 -31.87 -7.50
CA GLN A 5 2.28 -32.15 -7.50
C GLN A 5 1.62 -31.55 -6.26
N LEU A 6 0.47 -30.93 -6.45
CA LEU A 6 -0.47 -30.55 -5.39
C LEU A 6 -1.57 -31.59 -5.30
N ALA A 7 -1.79 -32.14 -4.12
CA ALA A 7 -2.90 -33.05 -3.85
C ALA A 7 -3.97 -32.35 -3.00
N SER A 8 -5.22 -32.40 -3.47
CA SER A 8 -6.39 -31.94 -2.70
C SER A 8 -7.48 -33.01 -2.83
N GLY A 9 -7.67 -33.78 -1.75
CA GLY A 9 -8.54 -34.96 -1.79
C GLY A 9 -8.04 -35.98 -2.81
N ASN A 10 -8.91 -36.46 -3.70
CA ASN A 10 -8.58 -37.43 -4.75
C ASN A 10 -8.05 -36.81 -6.05
N ARG A 11 -7.74 -35.54 -6.07
CA ARG A 11 -7.22 -34.83 -7.26
C ARG A 11 -5.76 -34.47 -7.06
N THR A 12 -4.92 -34.78 -8.02
CA THR A 12 -3.53 -34.33 -8.10
C THR A 12 -3.38 -33.42 -9.31
N ALA A 13 -2.73 -32.27 -9.12
CA ALA A 13 -2.37 -31.37 -10.19
C ALA A 13 -0.84 -31.28 -10.29
N SER A 14 -0.29 -31.34 -11.52
CA SER A 14 1.11 -31.13 -11.75
C SER A 14 1.46 -29.65 -11.66
N LEU A 15 2.53 -29.31 -10.95
CA LEU A 15 3.10 -27.96 -10.87
C LEU A 15 4.29 -27.77 -11.83
N ARG A 16 4.53 -28.70 -12.74
CA ARG A 16 5.73 -28.76 -13.55
C ARG A 16 5.95 -27.49 -14.38
N ASP A 17 4.86 -26.88 -14.87
CA ASP A 17 4.89 -25.69 -15.73
C ASP A 17 4.22 -24.49 -15.00
N SER A 18 4.36 -24.44 -13.68
CA SER A 18 3.71 -23.41 -12.85
C SER A 18 4.75 -22.52 -12.17
N ILE A 19 4.42 -21.25 -12.03
CA ILE A 19 5.11 -20.32 -11.15
C ILE A 19 4.39 -20.38 -9.81
N VAL A 20 5.13 -20.69 -8.74
CA VAL A 20 4.59 -20.69 -7.37
C VAL A 20 5.02 -19.42 -6.67
N VAL A 21 4.05 -18.62 -6.25
CA VAL A 21 4.26 -17.40 -5.48
C VAL A 21 3.83 -17.66 -4.03
N LEU A 22 4.74 -17.42 -3.09
CA LEU A 22 4.48 -17.48 -1.66
C LEU A 22 4.47 -16.05 -1.14
N GLU A 23 3.38 -15.65 -0.50
CA GLU A 23 3.22 -14.35 0.14
C GLU A 23 3.23 -14.50 1.65
N SER A 24 3.85 -13.56 2.36
CA SER A 24 3.92 -13.57 3.81
C SER A 24 4.04 -12.15 4.35
N ASN A 25 3.32 -11.87 5.45
CA ASN A 25 3.46 -10.64 6.22
C ASN A 25 4.62 -10.71 7.25
N MET A 26 5.30 -11.85 7.33
CA MET A 26 6.46 -12.00 8.21
C MET A 26 7.64 -11.19 7.66
N GLY A 27 8.43 -10.58 8.56
CA GLY A 27 9.63 -9.84 8.18
C GLY A 27 9.49 -8.33 8.17
N GLN A 28 8.33 -7.79 8.45
CA GLN A 28 8.12 -6.35 8.56
C GLN A 28 9.09 -5.72 9.56
N THR A 29 9.25 -6.31 10.76
CA THR A 29 10.21 -5.87 11.78
C THR A 29 11.67 -5.87 11.29
N VAL A 30 12.04 -6.83 10.44
CA VAL A 30 13.38 -6.89 9.85
C VAL A 30 13.59 -5.72 8.90
N LEU A 31 12.62 -5.46 8.02
CA LEU A 31 12.71 -4.37 7.05
C LEU A 31 12.67 -3.00 7.73
N HIS A 32 11.83 -2.80 8.77
CA HIS A 32 11.84 -1.61 9.61
C HIS A 32 13.22 -1.41 10.26
N GLY A 33 13.76 -2.45 10.91
CA GLY A 33 15.07 -2.39 11.56
C GLY A 33 16.19 -2.02 10.58
N LEU A 34 16.15 -2.49 9.34
CA LEU A 34 17.13 -2.13 8.30
C LEU A 34 17.02 -0.66 7.88
N LEU A 35 15.82 -0.10 7.86
CA LEU A 35 15.59 1.29 7.54
C LEU A 35 15.96 2.23 8.69
N GLU A 36 15.81 1.78 9.94
CA GLU A 36 16.11 2.56 11.14
C GLU A 36 17.60 2.48 11.53
N SER A 37 18.23 1.29 11.42
CA SER A 37 19.61 1.04 11.85
C SER A 37 20.68 1.77 11.05
N GLY A 38 20.32 2.38 9.92
CA GLY A 38 21.22 3.15 9.07
C GLY A 38 21.04 4.65 9.16
N ALA A 39 20.32 5.16 10.19
CA ALA A 39 20.13 6.58 10.38
C ALA A 39 21.50 7.29 10.52
N SER A 40 21.82 8.14 9.56
CA SER A 40 22.98 9.03 9.53
C SER A 40 22.59 10.37 10.14
N PRO A 41 23.57 11.21 10.55
CA PRO A 41 23.29 12.62 10.84
C PRO A 41 22.57 13.38 9.71
N ALA A 42 22.61 12.84 8.48
CA ALA A 42 21.91 13.37 7.31
C ALA A 42 20.43 12.97 7.23
N GLY A 43 19.91 12.14 8.15
CA GLY A 43 18.51 11.71 8.18
C GLY A 43 18.31 10.20 8.16
N PRO A 44 17.05 9.74 8.12
CA PRO A 44 16.70 8.34 8.08
C PRO A 44 17.16 7.69 6.75
N ARG A 45 17.53 6.42 6.82
CA ARG A 45 17.93 5.65 5.64
C ARG A 45 16.77 5.49 4.67
N ARG A 46 17.01 5.71 3.39
CA ARG A 46 16.02 5.49 2.32
C ARG A 46 15.97 4.00 1.92
N ARG A 47 14.87 3.57 1.34
CA ARG A 47 14.72 2.19 0.83
C ARG A 47 15.78 1.83 -0.20
N GLU A 48 16.09 2.80 -1.08
CA GLU A 48 17.07 2.65 -2.16
C GLU A 48 18.49 2.43 -1.63
N ASP A 49 18.77 2.89 -0.40
CA ASP A 49 20.08 2.78 0.24
C ASP A 49 20.26 1.44 0.97
N VAL A 50 19.21 0.63 1.09
CA VAL A 50 19.27 -0.71 1.69
C VAL A 50 19.71 -1.72 0.64
N PRO A 51 20.89 -2.35 0.79
CA PRO A 51 21.31 -3.38 -0.14
C PRO A 51 20.28 -4.54 -0.18
N MET A 52 19.81 -4.89 -1.36
CA MET A 52 18.86 -5.99 -1.55
C MET A 52 19.36 -7.29 -0.88
N ALA A 53 20.66 -7.55 -0.93
CA ALA A 53 21.25 -8.74 -0.30
C ALA A 53 21.05 -8.77 1.21
N ASP A 54 21.10 -7.62 1.89
CA ASP A 54 20.92 -7.54 3.34
C ASP A 54 19.44 -7.75 3.72
N ALA A 55 18.52 -7.18 2.96
CA ALA A 55 17.09 -7.40 3.14
C ALA A 55 16.73 -8.88 2.94
N VAL A 56 17.17 -9.47 1.84
CA VAL A 56 16.93 -10.90 1.54
C VAL A 56 17.54 -11.81 2.61
N ARG A 57 18.76 -11.51 3.07
CA ARG A 57 19.42 -12.27 4.13
C ARG A 57 18.62 -12.18 5.43
N GLY A 58 18.29 -10.97 5.88
CA GLY A 58 17.53 -10.77 7.11
C GLY A 58 16.15 -11.45 7.08
N LEU A 59 15.45 -11.40 5.96
CA LEU A 59 14.18 -12.11 5.79
C LEU A 59 14.35 -13.64 5.84
N LYS A 60 15.38 -14.18 5.18
CA LYS A 60 15.67 -15.62 5.22
C LYS A 60 16.04 -16.09 6.62
N ASP A 61 16.85 -15.35 7.33
CA ASP A 61 17.27 -15.67 8.70
C ASP A 61 16.07 -15.64 9.66
N MET A 62 15.19 -14.65 9.51
CA MET A 62 13.97 -14.55 10.30
C MET A 62 13.01 -15.72 10.04
N LEU A 63 12.75 -16.05 8.76
CA LEU A 63 11.90 -17.19 8.37
C LEU A 63 12.46 -18.49 8.95
N PHE A 64 13.76 -18.68 8.86
CA PHE A 64 14.46 -19.85 9.39
C PHE A 64 14.31 -19.96 10.91
N SER A 65 14.47 -18.84 11.64
CA SER A 65 14.30 -18.80 13.09
C SER A 65 12.86 -19.12 13.51
N ARG A 66 11.87 -18.56 12.82
CA ARG A 66 10.44 -18.81 13.08
C ARG A 66 10.07 -20.28 12.89
N TRP A 67 10.58 -20.92 11.86
CA TRP A 67 10.30 -22.34 11.64
C TRP A 67 10.88 -23.22 12.73
N ARG A 68 12.06 -22.90 13.21
CA ARG A 68 12.63 -23.60 14.37
C ARG A 68 11.78 -23.44 15.63
N GLU A 69 11.30 -22.23 15.90
CA GLU A 69 10.41 -21.94 17.03
C GLU A 69 9.09 -22.71 16.95
N GLN A 70 8.59 -22.98 15.74
CA GLN A 70 7.35 -23.72 15.51
C GLN A 70 7.51 -25.24 15.51
N GLY A 71 8.67 -25.74 15.89
CA GLY A 71 8.91 -27.18 16.01
C GLY A 71 9.21 -27.89 14.70
N CYS A 72 9.57 -27.16 13.64
CA CYS A 72 10.15 -27.76 12.44
C CYS A 72 11.59 -28.17 12.78
N GLU A 73 11.74 -29.29 13.53
CA GLU A 73 13.01 -29.72 14.09
C GLU A 73 14.03 -30.19 13.04
N ASP A 74 13.59 -30.57 11.84
CA ASP A 74 14.48 -30.99 10.79
C ASP A 74 15.12 -29.79 10.08
N PHE A 75 16.32 -29.44 10.55
CA PHE A 75 17.18 -28.42 9.95
C PHE A 75 17.40 -28.66 8.44
N SER A 76 17.53 -29.94 8.03
CA SER A 76 17.76 -30.34 6.64
C SER A 76 16.58 -29.96 5.75
N ASP A 77 15.36 -30.20 6.20
CA ASP A 77 14.16 -29.92 5.40
C ASP A 77 13.86 -28.42 5.33
N SER A 78 14.09 -27.68 6.42
CA SER A 78 14.01 -26.22 6.40
C SER A 78 15.02 -25.60 5.44
N GLN A 79 16.26 -26.10 5.42
CA GLN A 79 17.27 -25.66 4.46
C GLN A 79 16.91 -26.01 3.01
N LYS A 80 16.40 -27.22 2.75
CA LYS A 80 15.96 -27.62 1.41
C LYS A 80 14.84 -26.72 0.90
N PHE A 81 13.87 -26.42 1.76
CA PHE A 81 12.78 -25.51 1.40
C PHE A 81 13.31 -24.10 1.07
N MET A 82 14.17 -23.52 1.93
CA MET A 82 14.74 -22.19 1.66
C MET A 82 15.57 -22.16 0.37
N ARG A 83 16.24 -23.24 0.01
CA ARG A 83 16.98 -23.36 -1.24
C ARG A 83 16.08 -23.54 -2.45
N SER A 84 14.84 -24.00 -2.27
CA SER A 84 13.87 -24.12 -3.36
C SER A 84 13.17 -22.80 -3.70
N ILE A 85 13.42 -21.74 -2.92
CA ILE A 85 12.92 -20.39 -3.21
C ILE A 85 13.96 -19.69 -4.09
N ASP A 86 13.65 -19.55 -5.38
CA ASP A 86 14.53 -18.93 -6.35
C ASP A 86 14.72 -17.44 -6.08
N HIS A 87 13.62 -16.73 -5.79
CA HIS A 87 13.59 -15.29 -5.60
C HIS A 87 12.85 -14.90 -4.32
N VAL A 88 13.41 -13.96 -3.58
CA VAL A 88 12.77 -13.30 -2.45
C VAL A 88 12.65 -11.83 -2.80
N LEU A 89 11.43 -11.32 -2.80
CA LEU A 89 11.12 -9.92 -3.10
C LEU A 89 10.68 -9.22 -1.80
N PRO A 90 11.52 -8.39 -1.19
CA PRO A 90 11.16 -7.62 -0.01
C PRO A 90 10.22 -6.47 -0.41
N PHE A 91 9.09 -6.38 0.29
CA PHE A 91 8.17 -5.24 0.21
C PHE A 91 8.43 -4.37 1.44
N TYR A 92 9.11 -3.26 1.22
CA TYR A 92 9.36 -2.29 2.27
C TYR A 92 8.07 -1.62 2.73
N PRO A 93 7.99 -1.20 4.01
CA PRO A 93 6.85 -0.43 4.49
C PRO A 93 6.71 0.86 3.67
N LEU A 94 5.45 1.28 3.49
CA LEU A 94 5.14 2.57 2.87
C LEU A 94 5.63 3.70 3.77
N GLU A 95 5.97 4.82 3.17
CA GLU A 95 6.30 6.07 3.84
C GLU A 95 5.25 7.14 3.51
N GLU A 96 5.28 8.28 4.20
CA GLU A 96 4.32 9.37 3.96
C GLU A 96 4.26 9.79 2.50
N ALA A 97 5.41 9.85 1.81
CA ALA A 97 5.46 10.17 0.39
C ALA A 97 4.68 9.18 -0.49
N ASP A 98 4.71 7.88 -0.14
CA ASP A 98 3.93 6.87 -0.85
C ASP A 98 2.42 7.05 -0.58
N ILE A 99 2.06 7.42 0.64
CA ILE A 99 0.66 7.70 1.02
C ILE A 99 0.13 8.90 0.23
N VAL A 100 0.92 9.96 0.10
CA VAL A 100 0.62 11.12 -0.75
C VAL A 100 0.36 10.66 -2.20
N GLU A 101 1.25 9.85 -2.77
CA GLU A 101 1.09 9.34 -4.14
C GLU A 101 -0.16 8.46 -4.30
N LEU A 102 -0.47 7.63 -3.30
CA LEU A 102 -1.66 6.80 -3.32
C LEU A 102 -2.95 7.64 -3.30
N PHE A 103 -3.01 8.72 -2.52
CA PHE A 103 -4.15 9.64 -2.57
C PHE A 103 -4.28 10.33 -3.93
N PHE A 104 -3.17 10.73 -4.55
CA PHE A 104 -3.23 11.26 -5.92
C PHE A 104 -3.80 10.26 -6.91
N LYS A 105 -3.37 9.01 -6.86
CA LYS A 105 -3.92 7.94 -7.71
C LYS A 105 -5.42 7.74 -7.48
N LYS A 106 -5.88 7.84 -6.22
CA LYS A 106 -7.31 7.76 -5.90
C LYS A 106 -8.09 8.93 -6.49
N LEU A 107 -7.62 10.16 -6.31
CA LEU A 107 -8.25 11.37 -6.86
C LEU A 107 -8.30 11.33 -8.38
N LYS A 108 -7.22 10.89 -9.04
CA LYS A 108 -7.19 10.68 -10.48
C LYS A 108 -8.21 9.64 -10.94
N GLY A 109 -8.39 8.55 -10.18
CA GLY A 109 -9.44 7.56 -10.45
C GLY A 109 -10.86 8.16 -10.42
N TYR A 110 -11.13 9.09 -9.52
CA TYR A 110 -12.42 9.82 -9.49
C TYR A 110 -12.57 10.79 -10.66
N GLU A 111 -11.48 11.47 -11.04
CA GLU A 111 -11.46 12.33 -12.24
C GLU A 111 -11.83 11.52 -13.48
N ASP A 112 -11.18 10.37 -13.66
CA ASP A 112 -11.46 9.47 -14.80
C ASP A 112 -12.90 8.93 -14.74
N ALA A 113 -13.39 8.52 -13.57
CA ALA A 113 -14.74 8.01 -13.37
C ALA A 113 -15.83 9.09 -13.61
N SER A 114 -15.52 10.37 -13.39
CA SER A 114 -16.41 11.49 -13.69
C SER A 114 -16.40 11.93 -15.15
N GLY A 115 -15.53 11.32 -15.99
CA GLY A 115 -15.31 11.80 -17.36
C GLY A 115 -14.61 13.17 -17.41
N GLY A 116 -13.80 13.50 -16.41
CA GLY A 116 -13.08 14.76 -16.30
C GLY A 116 -13.91 15.94 -15.79
N ARG A 117 -15.12 15.69 -15.28
CA ARG A 117 -15.96 16.73 -14.67
C ARG A 117 -15.49 17.14 -13.28
N VAL A 118 -14.95 16.21 -12.52
CA VAL A 118 -14.28 16.48 -11.24
C VAL A 118 -12.79 16.48 -11.48
N VAL A 119 -12.12 17.61 -11.24
CA VAL A 119 -10.70 17.80 -11.55
C VAL A 119 -9.89 17.90 -10.26
N CYS A 120 -8.75 17.21 -10.23
CA CYS A 120 -7.74 17.38 -9.20
C CYS A 120 -6.68 18.37 -9.70
N ASP A 121 -6.88 19.64 -9.38
CA ASP A 121 -5.95 20.73 -9.68
C ASP A 121 -4.91 20.96 -8.57
N ASP A 122 -4.13 22.05 -8.69
CA ASP A 122 -3.09 22.39 -7.71
C ASP A 122 -3.68 22.63 -6.30
N GLN A 123 -4.88 23.24 -6.20
CA GLN A 123 -5.56 23.41 -4.90
C GLN A 123 -5.93 22.05 -4.28
N CYS A 124 -6.35 21.09 -5.09
CA CYS A 124 -6.57 19.72 -4.62
C CYS A 124 -5.27 19.12 -4.08
N ARG A 125 -4.18 19.35 -4.79
CA ARG A 125 -2.85 18.86 -4.42
C ARG A 125 -2.37 19.45 -3.11
N ASP A 126 -2.50 20.75 -2.95
CA ASP A 126 -1.93 21.49 -1.83
C ASP A 126 -2.80 21.52 -0.59
N VAL A 127 -4.10 21.23 -0.72
CA VAL A 127 -5.07 21.31 0.40
C VAL A 127 -5.71 19.97 0.70
N VAL A 128 -6.26 19.29 -0.32
CA VAL A 128 -7.03 18.06 -0.11
C VAL A 128 -6.13 16.89 0.25
N VAL A 129 -5.01 16.73 -0.44
CA VAL A 129 -4.09 15.61 -0.16
C VAL A 129 -3.47 15.73 1.23
N PRO A 130 -2.91 16.88 1.66
CA PRO A 130 -2.42 17.03 3.02
C PRO A 130 -3.51 16.77 4.09
N PHE A 131 -4.73 17.24 3.86
CA PHE A 131 -5.85 16.94 4.74
C PHE A 131 -6.13 15.44 4.87
N LEU A 132 -6.07 14.69 3.77
CA LEU A 132 -6.28 13.24 3.79
C LEU A 132 -5.12 12.51 4.46
N VAL A 133 -3.88 12.95 4.24
CA VAL A 133 -2.68 12.40 4.89
C VAL A 133 -2.74 12.59 6.40
N ASP A 134 -3.24 13.76 6.88
CA ASP A 134 -3.46 14.04 8.31
C ASP A 134 -4.45 13.07 8.99
N LYS A 135 -5.27 12.36 8.21
CA LYS A 135 -6.22 11.34 8.73
C LYS A 135 -5.64 9.94 8.77
N VAL A 136 -4.42 9.75 8.28
CA VAL A 136 -3.69 8.47 8.34
C VAL A 136 -2.91 8.41 9.65
N GLU A 137 -3.00 7.28 10.33
CA GLU A 137 -2.23 7.06 11.57
C GLU A 137 -0.83 6.54 11.22
N PHE A 138 0.20 7.18 11.80
CA PHE A 138 1.61 6.82 11.59
C PHE A 138 2.27 6.39 12.90
N ASP A 139 3.13 5.38 12.80
CA ASP A 139 4.15 5.07 13.79
C ASP A 139 5.52 5.56 13.24
N GLY A 140 5.98 6.69 13.77
CA GLY A 140 7.12 7.40 13.18
C GLY A 140 6.82 7.87 11.76
N ARG A 141 7.52 7.30 10.77
CA ARG A 141 7.35 7.62 9.34
C ARG A 141 6.52 6.62 8.55
N PHE A 142 6.07 5.55 9.19
CA PHE A 142 5.36 4.45 8.56
C PHE A 142 3.88 4.45 8.94
N PRO A 143 2.95 4.32 7.99
CA PRO A 143 1.53 4.19 8.31
C PRO A 143 1.29 2.85 9.01
N LEU A 144 0.47 2.87 10.08
CA LEU A 144 0.22 1.69 10.95
C LEU A 144 -0.35 0.50 10.17
N GLU A 145 -1.34 0.74 9.32
CA GLU A 145 -1.96 -0.30 8.49
C GLU A 145 -1.53 -0.23 7.01
N GLY A 146 -0.45 0.48 6.70
CA GLY A 146 0.06 0.61 5.35
C GLY A 146 -0.98 1.22 4.39
N GLY A 147 -1.04 0.71 3.16
CA GLY A 147 -1.96 1.21 2.13
C GLY A 147 -3.45 0.97 2.42
N LYS A 148 -3.80 0.14 3.40
CA LYS A 148 -5.19 -0.12 3.79
C LYS A 148 -5.85 1.13 4.35
N GLU A 149 -5.12 1.96 5.11
CA GLU A 149 -5.64 3.21 5.66
C GLU A 149 -6.03 4.20 4.56
N VAL A 150 -5.27 4.25 3.47
CA VAL A 150 -5.62 5.08 2.31
C VAL A 150 -7.01 4.72 1.78
N ASN A 151 -7.35 3.43 1.73
CA ASN A 151 -8.69 3.00 1.32
C ASN A 151 -9.76 3.42 2.33
N THR A 152 -9.50 3.28 3.62
CA THR A 152 -10.42 3.67 4.70
C THR A 152 -10.69 5.17 4.67
N VAL A 153 -9.64 5.98 4.63
CA VAL A 153 -9.74 7.44 4.54
C VAL A 153 -10.43 7.87 3.24
N SER A 154 -10.04 7.29 2.09
CA SER A 154 -10.67 7.60 0.81
C SER A 154 -12.17 7.27 0.82
N THR A 155 -12.57 6.14 1.41
CA THR A 155 -13.99 5.77 1.52
C THR A 155 -14.75 6.74 2.41
N GLY A 156 -14.17 7.16 3.52
CA GLY A 156 -14.79 8.09 4.46
C GLY A 156 -15.01 9.49 3.91
N TYR A 157 -14.06 9.98 3.13
CA TYR A 157 -14.05 11.37 2.66
C TYR A 157 -14.32 11.50 1.16
N LEU A 158 -13.52 10.85 0.32
CA LEU A 158 -13.61 11.01 -1.15
C LEU A 158 -14.84 10.34 -1.73
N SER A 159 -15.10 9.07 -1.38
CA SER A 159 -16.26 8.35 -1.93
C SER A 159 -17.57 9.00 -1.52
N ARG A 160 -17.63 9.57 -0.30
CA ARG A 160 -18.82 10.29 0.18
C ARG A 160 -19.06 11.56 -0.64
N ALA A 161 -18.02 12.37 -0.84
CA ALA A 161 -18.10 13.59 -1.63
C ALA A 161 -18.46 13.29 -3.09
N PHE A 162 -17.85 12.26 -3.69
CA PHE A 162 -18.10 11.86 -5.06
C PHE A 162 -19.52 11.30 -5.27
N ARG A 163 -20.04 10.52 -4.33
CA ARG A 163 -21.43 10.04 -4.38
C ARG A 163 -22.42 11.19 -4.37
N ARG A 164 -22.22 12.15 -3.47
CA ARG A 164 -23.06 13.35 -3.40
C ARG A 164 -23.00 14.15 -4.70
N PHE A 165 -21.83 14.32 -5.28
CA PHE A 165 -21.67 14.94 -6.59
C PHE A 165 -22.49 14.21 -7.67
N LEU A 166 -22.44 12.87 -7.73
CA LEU A 166 -23.23 12.10 -8.70
C LEU A 166 -24.75 12.24 -8.50
N GLU A 167 -25.21 12.33 -7.25
CA GLU A 167 -26.62 12.56 -6.91
C GLU A 167 -27.07 13.95 -7.39
N GLU A 168 -26.28 15.00 -7.15
CA GLU A 168 -26.55 16.37 -7.61
C GLU A 168 -26.55 16.49 -9.14
N GLU A 169 -25.68 15.78 -9.83
CA GLU A 169 -25.60 15.72 -11.29
C GLU A 169 -26.81 15.00 -11.93
N ALA A 170 -27.36 14.00 -11.24
CA ALA A 170 -28.55 13.29 -11.72
C ALA A 170 -29.79 14.19 -11.75
N ASP A 171 -29.84 15.19 -10.85
CA ASP A 171 -30.97 16.11 -10.73
C ASP A 171 -30.88 17.34 -11.65
N GLY A 172 -29.71 17.65 -12.20
CA GLY A 172 -29.56 18.83 -13.08
C GLY A 172 -28.14 18.96 -13.63
N ALA A 173 -27.82 18.10 -14.62
CA ALA A 173 -26.49 18.07 -15.22
C ALA A 173 -26.04 19.44 -15.72
N THR A 174 -25.04 20.01 -15.05
CA THR A 174 -24.27 21.15 -15.52
C THR A 174 -23.00 20.63 -16.19
N ASP A 175 -22.65 21.20 -17.34
CA ASP A 175 -21.43 20.82 -18.08
C ASP A 175 -20.18 21.47 -17.45
N GLU A 176 -20.33 22.02 -16.26
CA GLU A 176 -19.28 22.76 -15.56
C GLU A 176 -18.34 21.83 -14.81
N ARG A 177 -17.04 22.12 -14.93
CA ARG A 177 -15.99 21.40 -14.19
C ARG A 177 -16.00 21.84 -12.75
N ARG A 178 -15.95 20.86 -11.83
CA ARG A 178 -15.90 21.07 -10.40
C ARG A 178 -14.56 20.65 -9.81
N GLY A 179 -14.17 21.25 -8.72
CA GLY A 179 -12.94 20.97 -8.00
C GLY A 179 -13.17 20.40 -6.62
N TRP A 180 -12.17 19.65 -6.13
CA TRP A 180 -12.16 19.15 -4.77
C TRP A 180 -11.83 20.28 -3.79
N ARG A 181 -12.52 20.29 -2.64
CA ARG A 181 -12.29 21.25 -1.55
C ARG A 181 -12.36 20.59 -0.19
N VAL A 182 -11.71 21.22 0.79
CA VAL A 182 -11.81 20.86 2.21
C VAL A 182 -12.69 21.88 2.94
N ASP A 183 -13.73 21.37 3.59
CA ASP A 183 -14.50 22.13 4.58
C ASP A 183 -13.90 21.88 5.96
N ALA A 184 -13.08 22.80 6.43
CA ALA A 184 -12.39 22.69 7.72
C ALA A 184 -13.34 22.69 8.92
N GLU A 185 -14.48 23.39 8.83
CA GLU A 185 -15.46 23.46 9.92
C GLU A 185 -16.20 22.12 10.09
N ARG A 186 -16.51 21.46 8.99
CA ARG A 186 -17.22 20.16 8.98
C ARG A 186 -16.28 18.96 8.95
N VAL A 187 -14.97 19.21 8.85
CA VAL A 187 -13.95 18.16 8.67
C VAL A 187 -14.33 17.21 7.52
N ALA A 188 -14.65 17.78 6.38
CA ALA A 188 -15.18 17.06 5.21
C ALA A 188 -14.46 17.47 3.92
N VAL A 189 -14.49 16.56 2.95
CA VAL A 189 -14.11 16.86 1.57
C VAL A 189 -15.40 17.06 0.75
N LEU A 190 -15.43 18.09 -0.08
CA LEU A 190 -16.54 18.46 -0.94
C LEU A 190 -16.07 18.55 -2.39
N ILE A 191 -17.04 18.49 -3.32
CA ILE A 191 -16.85 18.78 -4.74
C ILE A 191 -17.75 19.97 -5.05
N GLU A 192 -17.16 21.09 -5.40
CA GLU A 192 -17.87 22.35 -5.65
C GLU A 192 -17.48 22.95 -7.00
N ASP A 193 -18.31 23.87 -7.49
CA ASP A 193 -18.04 24.60 -8.71
C ASP A 193 -16.68 25.30 -8.63
N ARG A 194 -15.93 25.22 -9.72
CA ARG A 194 -14.62 25.82 -9.83
C ARG A 194 -14.77 27.33 -9.85
N ARG A 195 -14.43 27.99 -8.75
CA ARG A 195 -14.32 29.47 -8.80
C ARG A 195 -13.15 29.83 -9.70
N VAL A 196 -13.49 30.38 -10.87
CA VAL A 196 -12.51 31.04 -11.73
C VAL A 196 -12.04 32.27 -10.95
N GLY A 197 -10.80 32.19 -10.44
CA GLY A 197 -10.11 33.32 -9.80
C GLY A 197 -9.35 34.10 -10.86
#